data_0f44392b159005d3b46d67fbb5d20eeb
#
_entry.id   0f44392b159005d3b46d67fbb5d20eeb
#
_cell.length_a   1.000
_cell.length_b   1.000
_cell.length_c   1.000
_cell.angle_alpha   90.00
_cell.angle_beta   90.00
_cell.angle_gamma   90.00
#
_symmetry.space_group_name_H-M   'P 1'
#
loop_
_entity.id
_entity.type
_entity.pdbx_description
1 polymer ?
#
loop_
_entity_poly.entity_id
_entity_poly.type
_entity_poly.pdbx_seq_one_letter_code
_entity_poly.pdbx_strand_id
1 'polypeptide(L)'
;MGKICAFLGNDYDFMHGRKRERRPRIWLREKVKEEIINLIENEDVTTFFVGEIGGFEEDAYDAVLEAKELYPHIHITLVISKITELHPVGEDISNYIHKGKPCDDFIYPDKSAMGYKRLSIVYRNRYIIENTDFIIAYNEYHGKAYEFCKAAKGKGVKVIELGKDDD
;
A
#
# COMPACT_ATOMS: atom_id res chain seq x y z
N MET A 1 -0.31 11.06 19.30
CA MET A 1 0.30 10.10 18.38
C MET A 1 -0.41 10.11 17.06
N GLY A 2 0.34 10.00 16.00
CA GLY A 2 -0.22 10.07 14.66
C GLY A 2 -0.94 8.81 14.21
N LYS A 3 -1.76 8.96 13.19
CA LYS A 3 -2.47 7.85 12.58
C LYS A 3 -1.67 7.20 11.46
N ILE A 4 -2.11 6.03 11.02
CA ILE A 4 -1.40 5.21 10.04
C ILE A 4 -2.27 5.01 8.80
N CYS A 5 -1.68 5.22 7.62
CA CYS A 5 -2.32 4.97 6.33
C CYS A 5 -1.57 3.89 5.57
N ALA A 6 -2.30 3.01 4.88
CA ALA A 6 -1.72 2.02 3.99
C ALA A 6 -2.39 2.09 2.61
N PHE A 7 -1.96 1.22 1.72
CA PHE A 7 -2.43 1.21 0.33
C PHE A 7 -2.79 -0.21 -0.09
N LEU A 8 -3.91 -0.37 -0.78
CA LEU A 8 -4.31 -1.64 -1.37
C LEU A 8 -4.83 -1.38 -2.78
N GLY A 9 -4.40 -2.17 -3.73
CA GLY A 9 -4.88 -2.00 -5.08
C GLY A 9 -4.73 -3.25 -5.92
N ASN A 10 -5.51 -3.31 -7.00
CA ASN A 10 -5.36 -4.36 -7.99
C ASN A 10 -4.11 -4.10 -8.81
N ASP A 11 -3.55 -5.18 -9.32
CA ASP A 11 -2.44 -5.08 -10.26
C ASP A 11 -2.95 -4.39 -11.55
N TYR A 12 -2.15 -3.49 -12.10
CA TYR A 12 -2.51 -2.82 -13.34
C TYR A 12 -2.74 -3.80 -14.49
N ASP A 13 -1.95 -4.86 -14.54
CA ASP A 13 -2.10 -5.88 -15.58
C ASP A 13 -3.45 -6.59 -15.49
N PHE A 14 -3.92 -6.82 -14.29
CA PHE A 14 -5.23 -7.42 -14.07
C PHE A 14 -6.35 -6.57 -14.67
N MET A 15 -6.17 -5.25 -14.65
CA MET A 15 -7.21 -4.32 -15.07
C MET A 15 -7.19 -3.98 -16.56
N HIS A 16 -6.19 -4.44 -17.29
CA HIS A 16 -6.03 -4.14 -18.72
C HIS A 16 -7.20 -4.57 -19.58
N GLY A 17 -7.86 -5.66 -19.27
CA GLY A 17 -8.97 -6.16 -20.07
C GLY A 17 -10.27 -5.38 -19.91
N ARG A 18 -10.33 -4.42 -19.00
CA ARG A 18 -11.57 -3.74 -18.65
C ARG A 18 -11.49 -2.26 -18.98
N LYS A 19 -11.44 -1.99 -20.25
CA LYS A 19 -11.13 -0.66 -20.79
C LYS A 19 -12.01 0.47 -20.30
N ARG A 20 -13.28 0.22 -20.10
CA ARG A 20 -14.22 1.29 -19.77
C ARG A 20 -14.03 1.88 -18.39
N GLU A 21 -13.56 1.08 -17.47
CA GLU A 21 -13.47 1.49 -16.06
C GLU A 21 -12.06 1.82 -15.63
N ARG A 22 -11.09 1.55 -16.50
CA ARG A 22 -9.69 1.76 -16.17
C ARG A 22 -9.33 3.24 -16.18
N ARG A 23 -8.79 3.71 -15.08
CA ARG A 23 -8.28 5.07 -14.99
C ARG A 23 -6.87 5.16 -15.54
N PRO A 24 -6.50 6.27 -16.18
CA PRO A 24 -5.11 6.47 -16.59
C PRO A 24 -4.19 6.44 -15.39
N ARG A 25 -3.04 5.80 -15.55
CA ARG A 25 -2.06 5.68 -14.47
C ARG A 25 -1.61 7.05 -13.94
N ILE A 26 -1.44 8.02 -14.84
CA ILE A 26 -1.03 9.36 -14.44
C ILE A 26 -2.07 10.01 -13.54
N TRP A 27 -3.34 9.82 -13.85
CA TRP A 27 -4.45 10.32 -13.03
C TRP A 27 -4.41 9.68 -11.62
N LEU A 28 -4.19 8.37 -11.56
CA LEU A 28 -4.10 7.66 -10.29
C LEU A 28 -2.94 8.16 -9.43
N ARG A 29 -1.79 8.37 -10.05
CA ARG A 29 -0.62 8.85 -9.32
C ARG A 29 -0.87 10.22 -8.71
N GLU A 30 -1.54 11.10 -9.44
CA GLU A 30 -1.90 12.42 -8.93
C GLU A 30 -2.92 12.33 -7.81
N LYS A 31 -3.93 11.47 -7.95
CA LYS A 31 -4.94 11.29 -6.92
C LYS A 31 -4.36 10.73 -5.63
N VAL A 32 -3.45 9.77 -5.75
CA VAL A 32 -2.77 9.22 -4.58
C VAL A 32 -2.01 10.32 -3.84
N LYS A 33 -1.30 11.17 -4.57
CA LYS A 33 -0.55 12.28 -3.96
C LYS A 33 -1.48 13.25 -3.24
N GLU A 34 -2.58 13.63 -3.88
CA GLU A 34 -3.57 14.53 -3.26
C GLU A 34 -4.10 13.96 -1.96
N GLU A 35 -4.45 12.67 -1.97
CA GLU A 35 -5.00 12.02 -0.79
C GLU A 35 -3.96 11.90 0.33
N ILE A 36 -2.71 11.58 -0.02
CA ILE A 36 -1.63 11.52 0.96
C ILE A 36 -1.46 12.86 1.65
N ILE A 37 -1.38 13.94 0.87
CA ILE A 37 -1.20 15.29 1.43
C ILE A 37 -2.38 15.67 2.30
N ASN A 38 -3.60 15.37 1.84
CA ASN A 38 -4.79 15.66 2.63
C ASN A 38 -4.77 14.93 3.98
N LEU A 39 -4.35 13.67 3.99
CA LEU A 39 -4.28 12.91 5.24
C LEU A 39 -3.21 13.46 6.18
N ILE A 40 -2.08 13.89 5.64
CA ILE A 40 -1.03 14.49 6.46
C ILE A 40 -1.50 15.81 7.07
N GLU A 41 -2.11 16.65 6.27
CA GLU A 41 -2.49 18.01 6.70
C GLU A 41 -3.75 18.07 7.56
N ASN A 42 -4.71 17.20 7.30
CA ASN A 42 -6.03 17.31 7.91
C ASN A 42 -6.42 16.18 8.85
N GLU A 43 -5.74 15.02 8.77
CA GLU A 43 -6.16 13.84 9.52
C GLU A 43 -5.08 13.28 10.44
N ASP A 44 -4.01 14.02 10.65
CA ASP A 44 -2.92 13.61 11.55
C ASP A 44 -2.28 12.27 11.18
N VAL A 45 -2.20 11.95 9.90
CA VAL A 45 -1.49 10.75 9.45
C VAL A 45 0.00 11.05 9.43
N THR A 46 0.76 10.27 10.19
CA THR A 46 2.21 10.46 10.31
C THR A 46 3.01 9.25 9.88
N THR A 47 2.36 8.10 9.71
CA THR A 47 3.04 6.87 9.28
C THR A 47 2.33 6.30 8.06
N PHE A 48 3.10 5.90 7.06
CA PHE A 48 2.58 5.26 5.86
C PHE A 48 3.17 3.86 5.73
N PHE A 49 2.28 2.87 5.61
CA PHE A 49 2.66 1.50 5.31
C PHE A 49 2.68 1.34 3.81
N VAL A 50 3.86 1.06 3.26
CA VAL A 50 4.04 0.91 1.82
C VAL A 50 4.41 -0.53 1.48
N GLY A 51 4.23 -0.92 0.23
CA GLY A 51 4.54 -2.26 -0.23
C GLY A 51 5.01 -2.24 -1.68
N GLU A 52 5.20 -3.43 -2.23
CA GLU A 52 5.66 -3.56 -3.61
C GLU A 52 4.86 -4.63 -4.37
N ILE A 53 3.63 -4.86 -3.97
CA ILE A 53 2.76 -5.84 -4.64
C ILE A 53 1.96 -5.12 -5.72
N GLY A 54 2.46 -5.19 -6.96
CA GLY A 54 1.81 -4.58 -8.11
C GLY A 54 2.13 -3.11 -8.30
N GLY A 55 1.73 -2.60 -9.44
CA GLY A 55 2.09 -1.25 -9.85
C GLY A 55 1.46 -0.15 -9.01
N PHE A 56 0.23 -0.38 -8.50
CA PHE A 56 -0.41 0.61 -7.67
C PHE A 56 0.37 0.86 -6.38
N GLU A 57 0.82 -0.22 -5.74
CA GLU A 57 1.59 -0.07 -4.50
C GLU A 57 2.95 0.56 -4.75
N GLU A 58 3.57 0.27 -5.89
CA GLU A 58 4.83 0.90 -6.25
C GLU A 58 4.65 2.40 -6.48
N ASP A 59 3.59 2.79 -7.17
CA ASP A 59 3.29 4.20 -7.39
C ASP A 59 2.97 4.92 -6.07
N ALA A 60 2.26 4.24 -5.17
CA ALA A 60 1.95 4.80 -3.86
C ALA A 60 3.23 5.01 -3.05
N TYR A 61 4.15 4.07 -3.10
CA TYR A 61 5.43 4.21 -2.42
C TYR A 61 6.18 5.44 -2.92
N ASP A 62 6.24 5.60 -4.24
CA ASP A 62 6.88 6.78 -4.84
C ASP A 62 6.21 8.07 -4.39
N ALA A 63 4.89 8.08 -4.31
CA ALA A 63 4.14 9.25 -3.88
C ALA A 63 4.42 9.60 -2.41
N VAL A 64 4.55 8.59 -1.55
CA VAL A 64 4.91 8.81 -0.14
C VAL A 64 6.33 9.37 -0.03
N LEU A 65 7.26 8.89 -0.85
CA LEU A 65 8.62 9.43 -0.85
C LEU A 65 8.64 10.91 -1.26
N GLU A 66 7.85 11.28 -2.25
CA GLU A 66 7.72 12.69 -2.63
C GLU A 66 7.10 13.51 -1.51
N ALA A 67 6.07 12.97 -0.84
CA ALA A 67 5.44 13.68 0.27
C ALA A 67 6.41 13.88 1.43
N LYS A 68 7.31 12.93 1.67
CA LYS A 68 8.28 13.05 2.74
C LYS A 68 9.26 14.20 2.51
N GLU A 69 9.52 14.55 1.27
CA GLU A 69 10.36 15.72 0.99
C GLU A 69 9.70 17.01 1.46
N LEU A 70 8.36 17.07 1.38
CA LEU A 70 7.59 18.24 1.82
C LEU A 70 7.25 18.17 3.31
N TYR A 71 7.10 16.97 3.83
CA TYR A 71 6.71 16.71 5.22
C TYR A 71 7.71 15.74 5.86
N PRO A 72 8.91 16.22 6.22
CA PRO A 72 9.97 15.31 6.70
C PRO A 72 9.65 14.52 7.95
N HIS A 73 8.61 14.92 8.68
CA HIS A 73 8.22 14.24 9.92
C HIS A 73 7.49 12.91 9.69
N ILE A 74 7.03 12.63 8.46
CA ILE A 74 6.30 11.38 8.24
C ILE A 74 7.28 10.19 8.25
N HIS A 75 6.74 9.04 8.68
CA HIS A 75 7.50 7.80 8.81
C HIS A 75 7.04 6.80 7.75
N ILE A 76 7.97 6.17 7.08
CA ILE A 76 7.68 5.19 6.03
C ILE A 76 8.04 3.79 6.53
N THR A 77 7.03 2.90 6.58
CA THR A 77 7.24 1.51 6.98
C THR A 77 6.91 0.61 5.80
N LEU A 78 7.86 -0.20 5.38
CA LEU A 78 7.66 -1.18 4.31
C LEU A 78 7.08 -2.45 4.93
N VAL A 79 5.88 -2.85 4.50
CA VAL A 79 5.23 -4.08 4.97
C VAL A 79 5.41 -5.15 3.90
N ILE A 80 6.23 -6.14 4.20
CA ILE A 80 6.63 -7.14 3.22
C ILE A 80 5.87 -8.44 3.38
N SER A 81 5.64 -9.13 2.27
CA SER A 81 4.96 -10.42 2.27
C SER A 81 5.93 -11.57 2.05
N LYS A 82 7.13 -11.31 1.53
CA LYS A 82 7.98 -12.36 1.01
C LYS A 82 9.45 -11.97 1.10
N ILE A 83 10.13 -12.54 2.06
CA ILE A 83 11.54 -12.26 2.29
C ILE A 83 12.46 -13.22 1.53
N THR A 84 12.09 -14.48 1.48
CA THR A 84 12.98 -15.55 0.97
C THR A 84 13.36 -15.39 -0.48
N GLU A 85 12.52 -14.78 -1.28
CA GLU A 85 12.83 -14.56 -2.68
C GLU A 85 13.57 -13.26 -2.93
N LEU A 86 13.60 -12.40 -1.91
CA LEU A 86 14.12 -11.05 -2.07
C LEU A 86 15.50 -10.89 -1.50
N HIS A 87 15.92 -11.82 -0.65
CA HIS A 87 17.22 -11.65 -0.06
C HIS A 87 17.83 -12.98 0.40
N PRO A 88 19.08 -13.22 0.05
CA PRO A 88 19.83 -14.36 0.57
C PRO A 88 20.12 -14.19 2.06
N VAL A 89 20.37 -15.28 2.73
CA VAL A 89 20.73 -15.24 4.15
C VAL A 89 21.99 -14.41 4.34
N GLY A 90 21.92 -13.47 5.29
CA GLY A 90 23.07 -12.65 5.62
C GLY A 90 23.17 -11.32 4.85
N GLU A 91 22.30 -11.11 3.89
CA GLU A 91 22.27 -9.85 3.16
C GLU A 91 21.44 -8.80 3.90
N ASP A 92 21.72 -7.53 3.60
CA ASP A 92 20.93 -6.44 4.14
C ASP A 92 19.57 -6.43 3.45
N ILE A 93 18.52 -6.69 4.20
CA ILE A 93 17.15 -6.76 3.69
C ILE A 93 16.75 -5.48 2.97
N SER A 94 17.11 -4.33 3.51
CA SER A 94 16.69 -3.06 2.95
C SER A 94 17.20 -2.84 1.53
N ASN A 95 18.37 -3.35 1.20
CA ASN A 95 18.94 -3.22 -0.14
C ASN A 95 18.19 -4.04 -1.19
N TYR A 96 17.51 -5.08 -0.77
CA TYR A 96 16.79 -5.96 -1.68
C TYR A 96 15.33 -5.60 -1.81
N ILE A 97 14.68 -5.41 -0.69
CA ILE A 97 13.23 -5.34 -0.62
C ILE A 97 12.69 -4.09 -1.29
N HIS A 98 13.26 -2.98 -1.02
CA HIS A 98 12.76 -1.73 -1.59
C HIS A 98 13.54 -1.22 -2.80
N LYS A 99 14.40 -2.07 -3.37
CA LYS A 99 15.07 -1.77 -4.64
C LYS A 99 15.70 -0.38 -4.68
N GLY A 100 16.37 0.01 -3.62
CA GLY A 100 16.99 1.31 -3.51
C GLY A 100 16.08 2.43 -3.02
N LYS A 101 14.80 2.17 -2.82
CA LYS A 101 13.90 3.17 -2.25
C LYS A 101 14.07 3.20 -0.73
N PRO A 102 14.21 4.37 -0.13
CA PRO A 102 14.42 4.44 1.32
C PRO A 102 13.13 4.17 2.09
N CYS A 103 13.28 3.55 3.24
CA CYS A 103 12.20 3.43 4.22
C CYS A 103 12.83 3.59 5.61
N ASP A 104 12.00 3.97 6.58
CA ASP A 104 12.47 4.15 7.94
C ASP A 104 12.47 2.83 8.72
N ASP A 105 11.58 1.92 8.33
CA ASP A 105 11.39 0.67 9.03
C ASP A 105 10.75 -0.35 8.10
N PHE A 106 10.80 -1.64 8.47
CA PHE A 106 10.07 -2.66 7.72
C PHE A 106 9.46 -3.67 8.68
N ILE A 107 8.36 -4.30 8.25
CA ILE A 107 7.63 -5.30 9.01
C ILE A 107 7.38 -6.52 8.13
N TYR A 108 7.68 -7.70 8.68
CA TYR A 108 7.34 -8.97 8.07
C TYR A 108 6.31 -9.65 8.97
N PRO A 109 5.01 -9.54 8.63
CA PRO A 109 3.95 -9.93 9.56
C PRO A 109 3.95 -11.40 9.98
N ASP A 110 4.25 -12.31 9.07
CA ASP A 110 4.21 -13.72 9.42
C ASP A 110 5.28 -14.53 8.69
N LYS A 111 6.34 -14.84 9.40
CA LYS A 111 7.46 -15.60 8.88
C LYS A 111 7.09 -17.06 8.62
N SER A 112 6.03 -17.57 9.23
CA SER A 112 5.62 -18.95 9.04
C SER A 112 5.05 -19.20 7.65
N ALA A 113 4.62 -18.13 6.96
CA ALA A 113 4.12 -18.22 5.59
C ALA A 113 5.20 -18.18 4.53
N MET A 114 6.46 -18.20 4.95
CA MET A 114 7.61 -18.15 4.06
C MET A 114 7.56 -19.28 3.02
N GLY A 115 7.67 -18.92 1.73
CA GLY A 115 7.56 -19.90 0.65
C GLY A 115 6.16 -20.09 0.08
N TYR A 116 5.14 -19.56 0.74
CA TYR A 116 3.74 -19.66 0.29
C TYR A 116 3.25 -18.29 -0.14
N LYS A 117 3.46 -17.94 -1.39
CA LYS A 117 3.19 -16.59 -1.90
C LYS A 117 1.79 -16.07 -1.58
N ARG A 118 0.75 -16.86 -1.88
CA ARG A 118 -0.63 -16.41 -1.66
C ARG A 118 -0.93 -16.18 -0.18
N LEU A 119 -0.46 -17.10 0.66
CA LEU A 119 -0.69 -17.02 2.08
C LEU A 119 0.06 -15.84 2.69
N SER A 120 1.27 -15.58 2.24
CA SER A 120 2.07 -14.44 2.68
C SER A 120 1.36 -13.11 2.38
N ILE A 121 0.76 -13.01 1.19
CA ILE A 121 0.02 -11.81 0.82
C ILE A 121 -1.23 -11.63 1.69
N VAL A 122 -1.93 -12.72 1.98
CA VAL A 122 -3.10 -12.67 2.87
C VAL A 122 -2.71 -12.20 4.26
N TYR A 123 -1.64 -12.73 4.82
CA TYR A 123 -1.17 -12.34 6.14
C TYR A 123 -0.70 -10.89 6.16
N ARG A 124 0.00 -10.44 5.11
CA ARG A 124 0.41 -9.05 4.99
C ARG A 124 -0.80 -8.12 4.97
N ASN A 125 -1.78 -8.43 4.14
CA ASN A 125 -2.97 -7.59 4.03
C ASN A 125 -3.81 -7.60 5.30
N ARG A 126 -3.88 -8.73 5.98
CA ARG A 126 -4.57 -8.81 7.27
C ARG A 126 -3.88 -7.93 8.30
N TYR A 127 -2.55 -7.96 8.35
CA TYR A 127 -1.79 -7.09 9.24
C TYR A 127 -2.09 -5.62 8.97
N ILE A 128 -2.13 -5.24 7.70
CA ILE A 128 -2.45 -3.88 7.30
C ILE A 128 -3.84 -3.48 7.82
N ILE A 129 -4.83 -4.33 7.61
CA ILE A 129 -6.21 -4.06 8.03
C ILE A 129 -6.30 -3.89 9.55
N GLU A 130 -5.55 -4.68 10.29
CA GLU A 130 -5.60 -4.68 11.75
C GLU A 130 -4.81 -3.55 12.39
N ASN A 131 -3.94 -2.88 11.64
CA ASN A 131 -3.01 -1.93 12.21
C ASN A 131 -3.03 -0.55 11.57
N THR A 132 -4.05 -0.24 10.77
CA THR A 132 -4.14 1.06 10.11
C THR A 132 -5.44 1.77 10.43
N ASP A 133 -5.42 3.08 10.25
CA ASP A 133 -6.60 3.93 10.43
C ASP A 133 -7.22 4.29 9.08
N PHE A 134 -6.40 4.38 8.04
CA PHE A 134 -6.82 4.73 6.69
C PHE A 134 -6.20 3.78 5.68
N ILE A 135 -6.93 3.51 4.61
CA ILE A 135 -6.40 2.79 3.45
C ILE A 135 -6.80 3.55 2.21
N ILE A 136 -5.83 3.90 1.37
CA ILE A 136 -6.08 4.45 0.05
C ILE A 136 -6.08 3.26 -0.92
N ALA A 137 -7.18 3.07 -1.64
CA ALA A 137 -7.39 1.86 -2.44
C ALA A 137 -7.75 2.16 -3.88
N TYR A 138 -7.28 1.30 -4.77
CA TYR A 138 -7.71 1.31 -6.16
C TYR A 138 -8.22 -0.09 -6.52
N ASN A 139 -9.52 -0.27 -6.49
CA ASN A 139 -10.19 -1.56 -6.70
C ASN A 139 -11.47 -1.38 -7.51
N GLU A 140 -11.34 -0.93 -8.75
CA GLU A 140 -12.50 -0.71 -9.62
C GLU A 140 -13.34 -1.96 -9.85
N TYR A 141 -12.76 -3.14 -9.65
CA TYR A 141 -13.41 -4.41 -9.91
C TYR A 141 -13.42 -5.29 -8.68
N HIS A 142 -14.22 -6.34 -8.74
CA HIS A 142 -14.17 -7.41 -7.75
C HIS A 142 -12.81 -8.11 -7.83
N GLY A 143 -12.34 -8.60 -6.72
CA GLY A 143 -11.06 -9.27 -6.63
C GLY A 143 -10.53 -9.18 -5.22
N LYS A 144 -9.28 -9.56 -5.03
CA LYS A 144 -8.69 -9.60 -3.69
C LYS A 144 -8.64 -8.23 -3.03
N ALA A 145 -8.26 -7.19 -3.79
CA ALA A 145 -8.22 -5.84 -3.23
C ALA A 145 -9.60 -5.40 -2.77
N TYR A 146 -10.62 -5.69 -3.55
CA TYR A 146 -12.00 -5.38 -3.19
C TYR A 146 -12.40 -6.07 -1.89
N GLU A 147 -12.09 -7.36 -1.77
CA GLU A 147 -12.43 -8.13 -0.57
C GLU A 147 -11.69 -7.66 0.66
N PHE A 148 -10.44 -7.30 0.52
CA PHE A 148 -9.67 -6.75 1.64
C PHE A 148 -10.18 -5.37 2.05
N CYS A 149 -10.59 -4.52 1.11
CA CYS A 149 -11.18 -3.22 1.44
C CYS A 149 -12.50 -3.39 2.19
N LYS A 150 -13.29 -4.36 1.78
CA LYS A 150 -14.54 -4.67 2.46
C LYS A 150 -14.28 -5.13 3.91
N ALA A 151 -13.29 -5.99 4.10
CA ALA A 151 -12.90 -6.45 5.42
C ALA A 151 -12.39 -5.30 6.28
N ALA A 152 -11.62 -4.38 5.69
CA ALA A 152 -11.10 -3.21 6.40
C ALA A 152 -12.23 -2.32 6.89
N LYS A 153 -13.22 -2.06 6.04
CA LYS A 153 -14.39 -1.27 6.44
C LYS A 153 -15.13 -1.92 7.60
N GLY A 154 -15.24 -3.25 7.57
CA GLY A 154 -15.88 -4.00 8.65
C GLY A 154 -15.16 -3.88 9.99
N LYS A 155 -13.87 -3.56 9.97
CA LYS A 155 -13.08 -3.35 11.17
C LYS A 155 -12.94 -1.88 11.56
N GLY A 156 -13.62 -0.99 10.86
CA GLY A 156 -13.61 0.42 11.20
C GLY A 156 -12.49 1.23 10.54
N VAL A 157 -11.74 0.64 9.61
CA VAL A 157 -10.73 1.37 8.85
C VAL A 157 -11.44 2.25 7.82
N LYS A 158 -11.01 3.48 7.69
CA LYS A 158 -11.58 4.38 6.69
C LYS A 158 -10.88 4.15 5.36
N VAL A 159 -11.63 3.63 4.39
CA VAL A 159 -11.10 3.32 3.06
C VAL A 159 -11.45 4.41 2.08
N ILE A 160 -10.42 4.97 1.45
CA ILE A 160 -10.56 6.00 0.41
C ILE A 160 -10.43 5.29 -0.93
N GLU A 161 -11.54 5.09 -1.62
CA GLU A 161 -11.55 4.32 -2.87
C GLU A 161 -11.43 5.26 -4.07
N LEU A 162 -10.30 5.15 -4.76
CA LEU A 162 -10.05 5.94 -5.94
C LEU A 162 -10.79 5.34 -7.14
N GLY A 163 -11.36 6.19 -7.97
CA GLY A 163 -12.02 5.75 -9.19
C GLY A 163 -13.47 5.38 -9.08
N LYS A 164 -14.07 5.52 -7.89
CA LYS A 164 -15.47 5.12 -7.67
C LYS A 164 -16.43 6.26 -7.40
N ASP A 165 -15.95 7.42 -7.31
CA ASP A 165 -16.70 8.54 -6.73
C ASP A 165 -17.25 9.53 -7.73
N ASP A 166 -17.25 9.20 -8.97
CA ASP A 166 -17.49 10.20 -10.01
C ASP A 166 -18.92 10.23 -10.49
N ASP A 167 -19.82 10.29 -9.61
CA ASP A 167 -21.22 10.33 -10.03
C ASP A 167 -21.87 11.66 -9.83
#